data_a13a4e088948a8d980d91c09d5e3b19f
#
_entry.id   a13a4e088948a8d980d91c09d5e3b19f
#
_cell.length_a   1.000
_cell.length_b   1.000
_cell.length_c   1.000
_cell.angle_alpha   90.00
_cell.angle_beta   90.00
_cell.angle_gamma   90.00
#
_symmetry.space_group_name_H-M   'P 1'
#
loop_
_entity.id
_entity.type
_entity.pdbx_description
1 polymer ?
#
loop_
_entity_poly.entity_id
_entity_poly.type
_entity_poly.pdbx_seq_one_letter_code
_entity_poly.pdbx_strand_id
1 'polypeptide(L)'
;MHTTHWGLEKSPFSRGTAAGTAGENSEPVFFSGLPQQEALARLRFLVHNGRRLGLMLGESGWGKSLVLELFAEECHREIWQVAQLNLLGLTVREFQWQLAVALQAGPRSTDDSLRLTRRIEERLQQNLLQSETTVLLLDDADQAGADVLTQLVRLAQLPASRVGNLIIVLAANPAQASRLGSRLLELVELRIDLEPWDAQDTIGYLQTALVAAGAERPIFDDFALDEIHRLTHGVPRQVNRLADYALVAGSSAGLDMIDEATIAAAHAAISHR
;
A
#
# COMPACT_ATOMS: atom_id res chain seq x y z
N MET A 1 5.67 -12.01 24.82
CA MET A 1 6.57 -11.85 25.97
C MET A 1 7.14 -10.43 26.12
N HIS A 2 7.64 -9.77 25.05
CA HIS A 2 8.11 -8.37 25.15
C HIS A 2 6.98 -7.36 25.41
N THR A 3 5.78 -7.58 24.87
CA THR A 3 4.61 -6.72 25.11
C THR A 3 4.24 -6.61 26.58
N THR A 4 4.29 -7.73 27.32
CA THR A 4 3.98 -7.77 28.77
C THR A 4 4.95 -6.92 29.60
N HIS A 5 6.24 -6.89 29.22
CA HIS A 5 7.26 -6.07 29.89
C HIS A 5 6.96 -4.58 29.76
N TRP A 6 6.52 -4.16 28.57
CA TRP A 6 6.20 -2.77 28.26
C TRP A 6 4.76 -2.37 28.62
N GLY A 7 3.95 -3.27 29.17
CA GLY A 7 2.54 -3.01 29.45
C GLY A 7 1.66 -2.87 28.21
N LEU A 8 2.11 -3.41 27.07
CA LEU A 8 1.39 -3.34 25.82
C LEU A 8 0.37 -4.48 25.68
N GLU A 9 -0.82 -4.15 25.21
CA GLU A 9 -1.90 -5.13 24.95
C GLU A 9 -1.63 -5.93 23.66
N LYS A 10 -0.96 -5.28 22.66
CA LYS A 10 -0.62 -5.88 21.36
C LYS A 10 0.74 -5.37 20.88
N SER A 11 1.32 -6.03 19.85
CA SER A 11 2.55 -5.51 19.25
C SER A 11 2.24 -4.24 18.45
N PRO A 12 2.91 -3.10 18.74
CA PRO A 12 2.60 -1.81 18.09
C PRO A 12 3.04 -1.75 16.62
N PHE A 13 4.06 -2.54 16.24
CA PHE A 13 4.69 -2.48 14.92
C PHE A 13 4.45 -3.75 14.09
N SER A 14 3.76 -4.75 14.63
CA SER A 14 3.36 -5.91 13.86
C SER A 14 2.28 -5.49 12.87
N ARG A 15 2.60 -5.51 11.59
CA ARG A 15 1.57 -5.44 10.57
C ARG A 15 0.67 -6.66 10.69
N GLY A 16 -0.62 -6.44 10.83
CA GLY A 16 -1.56 -7.34 10.23
C GLY A 16 -1.20 -7.38 8.74
N THR A 17 -0.58 -8.46 8.26
CA THR A 17 -0.52 -8.73 6.84
C THR A 17 -1.96 -8.68 6.33
N ALA A 18 -2.21 -7.92 5.28
CA ALA A 18 -3.50 -7.87 4.60
C ALA A 18 -3.82 -9.21 3.91
N ALA A 19 -3.78 -10.29 4.67
CA ALA A 19 -4.26 -11.61 4.28
C ALA A 19 -4.31 -12.50 5.54
N GLY A 20 -5.41 -12.44 6.28
CA GLY A 20 -5.80 -13.48 7.22
C GLY A 20 -5.38 -13.25 8.67
N THR A 21 -6.40 -13.18 9.52
CA THR A 21 -6.43 -13.14 10.97
C THR A 21 -6.15 -11.79 11.64
N ALA A 22 -6.88 -10.76 11.24
CA ALA A 22 -7.24 -9.72 12.20
C ALA A 22 -8.24 -10.35 13.19
N GLY A 23 -7.91 -10.36 14.47
CA GLY A 23 -8.89 -10.59 15.50
C GLY A 23 -10.03 -9.58 15.32
N GLU A 24 -11.25 -10.04 15.39
CA GLU A 24 -12.51 -9.44 14.92
C GLU A 24 -12.86 -8.04 15.46
N ASN A 25 -12.00 -7.27 16.13
CA ASN A 25 -12.40 -5.99 16.76
C ASN A 25 -11.33 -4.91 16.91
N SER A 26 -10.26 -4.90 16.14
CA SER A 26 -9.34 -3.76 16.20
C SER A 26 -9.18 -3.12 14.81
N GLU A 27 -9.81 -1.95 14.63
CA GLU A 27 -9.46 -1.07 13.51
C GLU A 27 -7.96 -0.81 13.58
N PRO A 28 -7.22 -1.02 12.48
CA PRO A 28 -5.81 -0.68 12.45
C PRO A 28 -5.68 0.82 12.68
N VAL A 29 -4.98 1.22 13.74
CA VAL A 29 -4.65 2.62 13.96
C VAL A 29 -3.68 3.01 12.84
N PHE A 30 -4.23 3.72 11.88
CA PHE A 30 -3.48 4.20 10.74
C PHE A 30 -2.86 5.56 11.07
N PHE A 31 -1.55 5.62 11.07
CA PHE A 31 -0.83 6.89 11.06
C PHE A 31 -0.63 7.34 9.60
N SER A 32 -1.20 8.48 9.26
CA SER A 32 -1.03 9.10 7.95
C SER A 32 0.01 10.22 8.07
N GLY A 33 1.27 9.92 7.75
CA GLY A 33 2.29 10.95 7.56
C GLY A 33 1.96 11.86 6.38
N LEU A 34 2.62 13.01 6.30
CA LEU A 34 2.40 13.99 5.23
C LEU A 34 2.48 13.38 3.82
N PRO A 35 3.48 12.52 3.49
CA PRO A 35 3.58 11.93 2.16
C PRO A 35 2.37 11.06 1.78
N GLN A 36 1.83 10.29 2.75
CA GLN A 36 0.65 9.46 2.51
C GLN A 36 -0.61 10.31 2.35
N GLN A 37 -0.77 11.38 3.13
CA GLN A 37 -1.89 12.32 2.99
C GLN A 37 -1.88 12.99 1.63
N GLU A 38 -0.72 13.45 1.16
CA GLU A 38 -0.58 14.05 -0.16
C GLU A 38 -0.89 13.04 -1.26
N ALA A 39 -0.37 11.81 -1.17
CA ALA A 39 -0.66 10.76 -2.14
C ALA A 39 -2.16 10.46 -2.21
N LEU A 40 -2.86 10.33 -1.07
CA LEU A 40 -4.31 10.13 -1.01
C LEU A 40 -5.07 11.33 -1.62
N ALA A 41 -4.65 12.57 -1.33
CA ALA A 41 -5.26 13.76 -1.91
C ALA A 41 -5.12 13.78 -3.44
N ARG A 42 -3.96 13.40 -3.98
CA ARG A 42 -3.73 13.27 -5.42
C ARG A 42 -4.55 12.13 -6.06
N LEU A 43 -4.72 11.01 -5.37
CA LEU A 43 -5.58 9.91 -5.83
C LEU A 43 -7.06 10.34 -5.88
N ARG A 44 -7.54 11.07 -4.86
CA ARG A 44 -8.89 11.68 -4.88
C ARG A 44 -9.04 12.64 -6.05
N PHE A 45 -8.04 13.50 -6.29
CA PHE A 45 -8.03 14.40 -7.43
C PHE A 45 -8.12 13.65 -8.77
N LEU A 46 -7.37 12.54 -8.92
CA LEU A 46 -7.42 11.70 -10.11
C LEU A 46 -8.85 11.23 -10.42
N VAL A 47 -9.55 10.69 -9.40
CA VAL A 47 -10.91 10.15 -9.56
C VAL A 47 -11.94 11.27 -9.80
N HIS A 48 -11.93 12.33 -8.99
CA HIS A 48 -12.90 13.42 -9.12
C HIS A 48 -12.79 14.16 -10.45
N ASN A 49 -11.61 14.19 -11.05
CA ASN A 49 -11.41 14.82 -12.36
C ASN A 49 -11.51 13.84 -13.54
N GLY A 50 -11.94 12.61 -13.30
CA GLY A 50 -12.13 11.59 -14.34
C GLY A 50 -10.86 11.29 -15.14
N ARG A 51 -9.67 11.44 -14.50
CA ARG A 51 -8.38 11.11 -15.11
C ARG A 51 -8.20 9.60 -15.18
N ARG A 52 -7.83 9.09 -16.35
CA ARG A 52 -7.83 7.66 -16.64
C ARG A 52 -6.71 6.90 -15.93
N LEU A 53 -5.49 7.40 -15.94
CA LEU A 53 -4.32 6.65 -15.50
C LEU A 53 -3.44 7.49 -14.56
N GLY A 54 -3.30 7.01 -13.32
CA GLY A 54 -2.35 7.51 -12.34
C GLY A 54 -1.19 6.55 -12.15
N LEU A 55 0.00 7.10 -11.90
CA LEU A 55 1.21 6.34 -11.58
C LEU A 55 1.76 6.82 -10.25
N MET A 56 1.73 5.95 -9.24
CA MET A 56 2.36 6.17 -7.93
C MET A 56 3.72 5.52 -7.89
N LEU A 57 4.75 6.31 -7.65
CA LEU A 57 6.13 5.88 -7.55
C LEU A 57 6.64 6.01 -6.13
N GLY A 58 7.37 5.02 -5.66
CA GLY A 58 8.04 5.01 -4.36
C GLY A 58 8.91 3.77 -4.23
N GLU A 59 9.99 3.87 -3.49
CA GLU A 59 10.86 2.72 -3.28
C GLU A 59 10.21 1.63 -2.41
N SER A 60 10.88 0.50 -2.30
CA SER A 60 10.38 -0.61 -1.49
C SER A 60 10.32 -0.22 -0.02
N GLY A 61 9.15 -0.42 0.60
CA GLY A 61 8.95 -0.11 2.02
C GLY A 61 8.45 1.31 2.32
N TRP A 62 8.26 2.19 1.31
CA TRP A 62 7.74 3.55 1.50
C TRP A 62 6.23 3.62 1.73
N GLY A 63 5.52 2.48 1.63
CA GLY A 63 4.10 2.41 1.97
C GLY A 63 3.14 2.49 0.79
N LYS A 64 3.59 2.25 -0.46
CA LYS A 64 2.71 2.23 -1.65
C LYS A 64 1.46 1.35 -1.47
N SER A 65 1.67 0.09 -1.11
CA SER A 65 0.57 -0.87 -0.90
C SER A 65 -0.42 -0.37 0.14
N LEU A 66 0.09 0.24 1.23
CA LEU A 66 -0.74 0.80 2.29
C LEU A 66 -1.59 1.97 1.80
N VAL A 67 -1.00 2.87 1.00
CA VAL A 67 -1.76 3.98 0.39
C VAL A 67 -2.87 3.44 -0.52
N LEU A 68 -2.59 2.38 -1.31
CA LEU A 68 -3.62 1.74 -2.14
C LEU A 68 -4.73 1.10 -1.30
N GLU A 69 -4.40 0.42 -0.19
CA GLU A 69 -5.37 -0.18 0.73
C GLU A 69 -6.29 0.88 1.33
N LEU A 70 -5.72 1.97 1.84
CA LEU A 70 -6.51 3.07 2.40
C LEU A 70 -7.40 3.74 1.37
N PHE A 71 -6.85 3.95 0.19
CA PHE A 71 -7.63 4.52 -0.90
C PHE A 71 -8.76 3.59 -1.34
N ALA A 72 -8.53 2.27 -1.32
CA ALA A 72 -9.60 1.29 -1.57
C ALA A 72 -10.73 1.39 -0.53
N GLU A 73 -10.39 1.56 0.77
CA GLU A 73 -11.38 1.78 1.82
C GLU A 73 -12.19 3.07 1.61
N GLU A 74 -11.52 4.16 1.22
CA GLU A 74 -12.21 5.41 0.86
C GLU A 74 -13.15 5.21 -0.33
N CYS A 75 -12.69 4.55 -1.39
CA CYS A 75 -13.52 4.25 -2.55
C CYS A 75 -14.75 3.41 -2.19
N HIS A 76 -14.64 2.45 -1.27
CA HIS A 76 -15.78 1.66 -0.80
C HIS A 76 -16.80 2.51 -0.04
N ARG A 77 -16.36 3.51 0.74
CA ARG A 77 -17.27 4.46 1.42
C ARG A 77 -18.03 5.34 0.42
N GLU A 78 -17.41 5.66 -0.71
CA GLU A 78 -18.03 6.42 -1.82
C GLU A 78 -18.88 5.53 -2.76
N ILE A 79 -19.03 4.23 -2.44
CA ILE A 79 -19.80 3.25 -3.23
C ILE A 79 -19.24 3.10 -4.66
N TRP A 80 -17.92 3.24 -4.85
CA TRP A 80 -17.27 2.97 -6.11
C TRP A 80 -16.90 1.49 -6.23
N GLN A 81 -16.95 0.96 -7.45
CA GLN A 81 -16.45 -0.40 -7.70
C GLN A 81 -14.94 -0.41 -7.68
N VAL A 82 -14.35 -1.12 -6.73
CA VAL A 82 -12.89 -1.24 -6.59
C VAL A 82 -12.42 -2.62 -6.97
N ALA A 83 -11.33 -2.70 -7.72
CA ALA A 83 -10.57 -3.93 -7.95
C ALA A 83 -9.10 -3.67 -7.58
N GLN A 84 -8.63 -4.34 -6.54
CA GLN A 84 -7.24 -4.26 -6.09
C GLN A 84 -6.51 -5.56 -6.39
N LEU A 85 -5.36 -5.47 -7.09
CA LEU A 85 -4.53 -6.60 -7.48
C LEU A 85 -3.05 -6.29 -7.27
N ASN A 86 -2.29 -7.31 -6.90
CA ASN A 86 -0.83 -7.30 -7.00
C ASN A 86 -0.43 -8.00 -8.32
N LEU A 87 0.39 -7.33 -9.12
CA LEU A 87 0.76 -7.82 -10.46
C LEU A 87 2.02 -8.69 -10.49
N LEU A 88 2.65 -8.91 -9.34
CA LEU A 88 3.88 -9.68 -9.22
C LEU A 88 3.71 -11.09 -9.80
N GLY A 89 4.41 -11.38 -10.88
CA GLY A 89 4.52 -12.71 -11.47
C GLY A 89 3.23 -13.26 -12.10
N LEU A 90 2.18 -12.45 -12.27
CA LEU A 90 0.94 -12.92 -12.89
C LEU A 90 1.13 -13.19 -14.39
N THR A 91 0.57 -14.30 -14.84
CA THR A 91 0.29 -14.53 -16.27
C THR A 91 -0.92 -13.70 -16.71
N VAL A 92 -1.09 -13.51 -18.03
CA VAL A 92 -2.26 -12.78 -18.57
C VAL A 92 -3.57 -13.41 -18.13
N ARG A 93 -3.64 -14.75 -18.12
CA ARG A 93 -4.86 -15.45 -17.70
C ARG A 93 -5.18 -15.26 -16.22
N GLU A 94 -4.17 -15.31 -15.36
CA GLU A 94 -4.32 -15.07 -13.93
C GLU A 94 -4.73 -13.63 -13.66
N PHE A 95 -4.10 -12.67 -14.34
CA PHE A 95 -4.50 -11.26 -14.27
C PHE A 95 -5.97 -11.07 -14.67
N GLN A 96 -6.38 -11.60 -15.84
CA GLN A 96 -7.76 -11.49 -16.31
C GLN A 96 -8.75 -12.17 -15.36
N TRP A 97 -8.36 -13.33 -14.81
CA TRP A 97 -9.19 -14.05 -13.84
C TRP A 97 -9.37 -13.24 -12.55
N GLN A 98 -8.26 -12.79 -11.94
CA GLN A 98 -8.31 -12.01 -10.71
C GLN A 98 -9.07 -10.69 -10.90
N LEU A 99 -8.86 -10.02 -12.02
CA LEU A 99 -9.59 -8.79 -12.35
C LEU A 99 -11.09 -9.07 -12.51
N ALA A 100 -11.49 -10.15 -13.20
CA ALA A 100 -12.88 -10.52 -13.34
C ALA A 100 -13.54 -10.89 -12.00
N VAL A 101 -12.79 -11.55 -11.09
CA VAL A 101 -13.25 -11.84 -9.73
C VAL A 101 -13.44 -10.55 -8.93
N ALA A 102 -12.42 -9.68 -8.91
CA ALA A 102 -12.44 -8.42 -8.16
C ALA A 102 -13.56 -7.47 -8.64
N LEU A 103 -13.83 -7.46 -9.95
CA LEU A 103 -14.94 -6.71 -10.54
C LEU A 103 -16.30 -7.39 -10.40
N GLN A 104 -16.37 -8.58 -9.78
CA GLN A 104 -17.61 -9.38 -9.65
C GLN A 104 -18.26 -9.71 -11.00
N ALA A 105 -17.44 -9.92 -12.03
CA ALA A 105 -17.88 -10.25 -13.38
C ALA A 105 -18.31 -11.73 -13.55
N GLY A 106 -18.31 -12.52 -12.48
CA GLY A 106 -18.76 -13.92 -12.44
C GLY A 106 -17.97 -14.86 -13.37
N PRO A 107 -16.59 -14.89 -13.30
CA PRO A 107 -15.79 -15.78 -14.14
C PRO A 107 -16.07 -17.24 -13.82
N ARG A 108 -15.94 -18.12 -14.82
CA ARG A 108 -16.11 -19.57 -14.68
C ARG A 108 -14.76 -20.26 -14.96
N SER A 109 -14.47 -21.34 -14.27
CA SER A 109 -13.22 -22.11 -14.44
C SER A 109 -12.96 -22.56 -15.90
N THR A 110 -14.03 -22.69 -16.69
CA THR A 110 -14.00 -23.05 -18.12
C THR A 110 -13.77 -21.85 -19.05
N ASP A 111 -13.77 -20.63 -18.53
CA ASP A 111 -13.59 -19.43 -19.36
C ASP A 111 -12.13 -19.36 -19.86
N ASP A 112 -11.98 -19.18 -21.16
CA ASP A 112 -10.72 -18.86 -21.79
C ASP A 112 -10.41 -17.34 -21.69
N SER A 113 -9.24 -16.91 -22.12
CA SER A 113 -8.80 -15.52 -22.06
C SER A 113 -9.76 -14.57 -22.79
N LEU A 114 -10.34 -14.99 -23.91
CA LEU A 114 -11.29 -14.19 -24.66
C LEU A 114 -12.61 -13.98 -23.89
N ARG A 115 -13.12 -15.04 -23.27
CA ARG A 115 -14.33 -14.96 -22.44
C ARG A 115 -14.12 -14.12 -21.19
N LEU A 116 -12.95 -14.26 -20.54
CA LEU A 116 -12.60 -13.42 -19.39
C LEU A 116 -12.56 -11.94 -19.77
N THR A 117 -11.90 -11.59 -20.88
CA THR A 117 -11.87 -10.21 -21.39
C THR A 117 -13.29 -9.70 -21.64
N ARG A 118 -14.15 -10.49 -22.29
CA ARG A 118 -15.52 -10.10 -22.57
C ARG A 118 -16.33 -9.86 -21.28
N ARG A 119 -16.19 -10.72 -20.27
CA ARG A 119 -16.84 -10.53 -18.97
C ARG A 119 -16.42 -9.25 -18.26
N ILE A 120 -15.11 -8.94 -18.31
CA ILE A 120 -14.58 -7.69 -17.77
C ILE A 120 -15.20 -6.50 -18.50
N GLU A 121 -15.21 -6.50 -19.83
CA GLU A 121 -15.80 -5.42 -20.62
C GLU A 121 -17.34 -5.28 -20.37
N GLU A 122 -18.08 -6.40 -20.31
CA GLU A 122 -19.51 -6.42 -19.99
C GLU A 122 -19.77 -5.83 -18.59
N ARG A 123 -18.95 -6.15 -17.59
CA ARG A 123 -19.08 -5.58 -16.25
C ARG A 123 -18.79 -4.07 -16.23
N LEU A 124 -17.75 -3.62 -16.91
CA LEU A 124 -17.47 -2.19 -17.05
C LEU A 124 -18.60 -1.44 -17.75
N GLN A 125 -19.25 -2.06 -18.75
CA GLN A 125 -20.43 -1.48 -19.40
C GLN A 125 -21.63 -1.42 -18.45
N GLN A 126 -21.84 -2.43 -17.60
CA GLN A 126 -22.88 -2.40 -16.57
C GLN A 126 -22.65 -1.24 -15.58
N ASN A 127 -21.41 -1.07 -15.12
CA ASN A 127 -21.05 0.04 -14.24
C ASN A 127 -21.30 1.40 -14.92
N LEU A 128 -20.96 1.53 -16.22
CA LEU A 128 -21.29 2.73 -17.00
C LEU A 128 -22.79 3.02 -17.00
N LEU A 129 -23.64 2.00 -17.26
CA LEU A 129 -25.08 2.17 -17.27
C LEU A 129 -25.67 2.57 -15.91
N GLN A 130 -24.99 2.16 -14.83
CA GLN A 130 -25.34 2.52 -13.45
C GLN A 130 -24.71 3.85 -13.01
N SER A 131 -23.93 4.50 -13.86
CA SER A 131 -23.11 5.68 -13.53
C SER A 131 -22.14 5.44 -12.39
N GLU A 132 -21.71 4.19 -12.20
CA GLU A 132 -20.73 3.82 -11.18
C GLU A 132 -19.30 4.09 -11.66
N THR A 133 -18.48 4.66 -10.77
CA THR A 133 -17.03 4.80 -10.97
C THR A 133 -16.35 3.47 -10.69
N THR A 134 -15.46 3.03 -11.59
CA THR A 134 -14.64 1.85 -11.41
C THR A 134 -13.18 2.24 -11.20
N VAL A 135 -12.57 1.78 -10.11
CA VAL A 135 -11.18 2.06 -9.75
C VAL A 135 -10.39 0.76 -9.71
N LEU A 136 -9.33 0.67 -10.53
CA LEU A 136 -8.37 -0.43 -10.51
C LEU A 136 -7.11 0.03 -9.78
N LEU A 137 -6.77 -0.61 -8.69
CA LEU A 137 -5.57 -0.36 -7.89
C LEU A 137 -4.60 -1.52 -8.10
N LEU A 138 -3.50 -1.26 -8.81
CA LEU A 138 -2.58 -2.27 -9.31
C LEU A 138 -1.20 -2.06 -8.70
N ASP A 139 -0.86 -2.91 -7.73
CA ASP A 139 0.43 -2.87 -7.04
C ASP A 139 1.51 -3.66 -7.79
N ASP A 140 2.78 -3.34 -7.53
CA ASP A 140 3.96 -3.96 -8.13
C ASP A 140 3.90 -4.02 -9.68
N ALA A 141 3.42 -2.95 -10.31
CA ALA A 141 3.25 -2.88 -11.77
C ALA A 141 4.57 -3.03 -12.54
N ASP A 142 5.69 -2.62 -11.95
CA ASP A 142 7.04 -2.81 -12.49
C ASP A 142 7.51 -4.28 -12.49
N GLN A 143 6.82 -5.16 -11.76
CA GLN A 143 7.07 -6.61 -11.73
C GLN A 143 6.15 -7.40 -12.66
N ALA A 144 5.22 -6.72 -13.34
CA ALA A 144 4.31 -7.36 -14.29
C ALA A 144 5.03 -7.79 -15.57
N GLY A 145 4.60 -8.91 -16.14
CA GLY A 145 5.07 -9.35 -17.46
C GLY A 145 4.59 -8.41 -18.60
N ALA A 146 5.37 -8.34 -19.69
CA ALA A 146 5.07 -7.46 -20.84
C ALA A 146 3.67 -7.71 -21.42
N ASP A 147 3.20 -8.94 -21.38
CA ASP A 147 1.87 -9.31 -21.88
C ASP A 147 0.75 -8.76 -20.99
N VAL A 148 0.95 -8.73 -19.67
CA VAL A 148 0.03 -8.09 -18.70
C VAL A 148 0.01 -6.59 -18.91
N LEU A 149 1.18 -5.96 -19.06
CA LEU A 149 1.28 -4.52 -19.37
C LEU A 149 0.57 -4.16 -20.68
N THR A 150 0.63 -5.05 -21.68
CA THR A 150 -0.12 -4.88 -22.93
C THR A 150 -1.63 -4.90 -22.68
N GLN A 151 -2.15 -5.75 -21.79
CA GLN A 151 -3.57 -5.71 -21.41
C GLN A 151 -3.94 -4.41 -20.69
N LEU A 152 -3.07 -3.88 -19.83
CA LEU A 152 -3.28 -2.60 -19.16
C LEU A 152 -3.34 -1.43 -20.16
N VAL A 153 -2.46 -1.40 -21.16
CA VAL A 153 -2.52 -0.43 -22.25
C VAL A 153 -3.87 -0.49 -22.96
N ARG A 154 -4.37 -1.70 -23.28
CA ARG A 154 -5.68 -1.88 -23.93
C ARG A 154 -6.81 -1.36 -23.06
N LEU A 155 -6.82 -1.70 -21.76
CA LEU A 155 -7.83 -1.21 -20.81
C LEU A 155 -7.81 0.31 -20.68
N ALA A 156 -6.61 0.91 -20.56
CA ALA A 156 -6.45 2.36 -20.46
C ALA A 156 -6.91 3.11 -21.71
N GLN A 157 -6.83 2.47 -22.89
CA GLN A 157 -7.23 3.04 -24.17
C GLN A 157 -8.69 2.76 -24.55
N LEU A 158 -9.44 1.99 -23.76
CA LEU A 158 -10.85 1.79 -24.04
C LEU A 158 -11.61 3.12 -23.99
N PRO A 159 -12.48 3.41 -24.98
CA PRO A 159 -13.21 4.67 -24.99
C PRO A 159 -14.18 4.78 -23.82
N ALA A 160 -14.33 5.99 -23.26
CA ALA A 160 -15.23 6.23 -22.13
C ALA A 160 -16.68 5.80 -22.41
N SER A 161 -17.10 5.85 -23.68
CA SER A 161 -18.41 5.33 -24.10
C SER A 161 -18.62 3.83 -23.91
N ARG A 162 -17.55 3.07 -23.66
CA ARG A 162 -17.60 1.63 -23.38
C ARG A 162 -17.41 1.28 -21.92
N VAL A 163 -16.61 2.04 -21.20
CA VAL A 163 -16.16 1.65 -19.84
C VAL A 163 -16.48 2.72 -18.78
N GLY A 164 -17.13 3.81 -19.18
CA GLY A 164 -17.52 4.87 -18.25
C GLY A 164 -16.34 5.54 -17.58
N ASN A 165 -16.51 5.86 -16.32
CA ASN A 165 -15.47 6.42 -15.46
C ASN A 165 -14.59 5.31 -14.90
N LEU A 166 -13.71 4.76 -15.76
CA LEU A 166 -12.69 3.79 -15.38
C LEU A 166 -11.40 4.52 -15.03
N ILE A 167 -10.92 4.36 -13.81
CA ILE A 167 -9.66 4.90 -13.31
C ILE A 167 -8.71 3.73 -13.03
N ILE A 168 -7.46 3.87 -13.43
CA ILE A 168 -6.40 2.89 -13.21
C ILE A 168 -5.28 3.57 -12.43
N VAL A 169 -4.89 3.02 -11.31
CA VAL A 169 -3.75 3.47 -10.51
C VAL A 169 -2.71 2.36 -10.51
N LEU A 170 -1.52 2.68 -10.98
CA LEU A 170 -0.36 1.80 -10.98
C LEU A 170 0.58 2.22 -9.85
N ALA A 171 1.02 1.28 -9.02
CA ALA A 171 2.11 1.51 -8.08
C ALA A 171 3.36 0.77 -8.56
N ALA A 172 4.50 1.46 -8.55
CA ALA A 172 5.76 0.92 -9.07
C ALA A 172 6.98 1.48 -8.31
N ASN A 173 8.11 0.78 -8.44
CA ASN A 173 9.40 1.29 -7.97
C ASN A 173 9.96 2.28 -9.01
N PRO A 174 10.39 3.50 -8.61
CA PRO A 174 10.93 4.50 -9.55
C PRO A 174 12.14 4.00 -10.33
N ALA A 175 13.02 3.21 -9.72
CA ALA A 175 14.18 2.62 -10.39
C ALA A 175 13.82 1.63 -11.51
N GLN A 176 12.61 1.07 -11.47
CA GLN A 176 12.12 0.08 -12.42
C GLN A 176 10.94 0.58 -13.26
N ALA A 177 10.57 1.86 -13.13
CA ALA A 177 9.43 2.46 -13.84
C ALA A 177 9.54 2.34 -15.38
N SER A 178 10.76 2.31 -15.93
CA SER A 178 10.99 2.10 -17.36
C SER A 178 10.48 0.73 -17.87
N ARG A 179 10.35 -0.27 -16.99
CA ARG A 179 9.79 -1.59 -17.34
C ARG A 179 8.31 -1.54 -17.69
N LEU A 180 7.58 -0.51 -17.28
CA LEU A 180 6.18 -0.29 -17.65
C LEU A 180 6.02 -0.06 -19.17
N GLY A 181 7.10 0.31 -19.87
CA GLY A 181 7.13 0.57 -21.30
C GLY A 181 6.62 1.97 -21.67
N SER A 182 7.15 2.51 -22.77
CA SER A 182 6.83 3.89 -23.20
C SER A 182 5.34 4.12 -23.43
N ARG A 183 4.66 3.12 -24.02
CA ARG A 183 3.23 3.21 -24.33
C ARG A 183 2.34 3.40 -23.11
N LEU A 184 2.63 2.71 -22.00
CA LEU A 184 1.85 2.86 -20.78
C LEU A 184 2.20 4.17 -20.08
N LEU A 185 3.49 4.54 -20.09
CA LEU A 185 3.97 5.80 -19.50
C LEU A 185 3.41 7.03 -20.20
N GLU A 186 3.23 6.99 -21.53
CA GLU A 186 2.60 8.06 -22.32
C GLU A 186 1.11 8.28 -21.98
N LEU A 187 0.44 7.27 -21.44
CA LEU A 187 -0.96 7.35 -21.01
C LEU A 187 -1.13 7.89 -19.58
N VAL A 188 -0.03 8.04 -18.82
CA VAL A 188 -0.09 8.55 -17.45
C VAL A 188 -0.50 10.02 -17.45
N GLU A 189 -1.63 10.32 -16.81
CA GLU A 189 -2.17 11.66 -16.67
C GLU A 189 -1.80 12.32 -15.33
N LEU A 190 -1.49 11.53 -14.32
CA LEU A 190 -1.05 12.01 -13.01
C LEU A 190 0.07 11.13 -12.45
N ARG A 191 1.16 11.76 -12.10
CA ARG A 191 2.26 11.11 -11.38
C ARG A 191 2.22 11.53 -9.90
N ILE A 192 2.39 10.55 -9.02
CA ILE A 192 2.41 10.68 -7.57
C ILE A 192 3.74 10.10 -7.11
N ASP A 193 4.63 10.92 -6.59
CA ASP A 193 5.88 10.47 -6.00
C ASP A 193 5.65 10.36 -4.48
N LEU A 194 5.74 9.15 -3.95
CA LEU A 194 5.67 8.89 -2.52
C LEU A 194 7.08 8.99 -1.94
N GLU A 195 7.22 9.75 -0.88
CA GLU A 195 8.48 9.98 -0.19
C GLU A 195 8.51 9.26 1.16
N PRO A 196 9.70 9.01 1.75
CA PRO A 196 9.80 8.53 3.11
C PRO A 196 9.32 9.60 4.10
N TRP A 197 9.07 9.19 5.33
CA TRP A 197 8.68 10.10 6.41
C TRP A 197 9.81 11.05 6.79
N ASP A 198 9.48 12.27 7.15
CA ASP A 198 10.41 13.16 7.84
C ASP A 198 10.57 12.75 9.33
N ALA A 199 11.36 13.51 10.08
CA ALA A 199 11.61 13.22 11.49
C ALA A 199 10.31 13.34 12.32
N GLN A 200 9.47 14.35 12.02
CA GLN A 200 8.22 14.57 12.76
C GLN A 200 7.22 13.46 12.48
N ASP A 201 7.06 13.06 11.22
CA ASP A 201 6.21 11.93 10.83
C ASP A 201 6.69 10.62 11.49
N THR A 202 8.00 10.37 11.50
CA THR A 202 8.57 9.17 12.11
C THR A 202 8.28 9.12 13.61
N ILE A 203 8.54 10.20 14.33
CA ILE A 203 8.29 10.31 15.78
C ILE A 203 6.79 10.19 16.07
N GLY A 204 5.96 10.94 15.33
CA GLY A 204 4.51 10.91 15.47
C GLY A 204 3.92 9.52 15.25
N TYR A 205 4.43 8.80 14.25
CA TYR A 205 4.04 7.42 14.00
C TYR A 205 4.38 6.50 15.19
N LEU A 206 5.63 6.53 15.67
CA LEU A 206 6.08 5.67 16.76
C LEU A 206 5.27 5.91 18.04
N GLN A 207 5.04 7.17 18.40
CA GLN A 207 4.24 7.54 19.56
C GLN A 207 2.77 7.09 19.40
N THR A 208 2.16 7.35 18.25
CA THR A 208 0.78 6.95 17.99
C THR A 208 0.61 5.44 18.03
N ALA A 209 1.54 4.67 17.44
CA ALA A 209 1.50 3.22 17.43
C ALA A 209 1.63 2.63 18.84
N LEU A 210 2.50 3.20 19.68
CA LEU A 210 2.67 2.77 21.07
C LEU A 210 1.42 3.05 21.91
N VAL A 211 0.86 4.26 21.81
CA VAL A 211 -0.38 4.63 22.52
C VAL A 211 -1.53 3.72 22.09
N ALA A 212 -1.67 3.45 20.80
CA ALA A 212 -2.68 2.54 20.27
C ALA A 212 -2.48 1.07 20.68
N ALA A 213 -1.27 0.71 21.07
CA ALA A 213 -0.95 -0.61 21.63
C ALA A 213 -1.13 -0.68 23.15
N GLY A 214 -1.56 0.41 23.81
CA GLY A 214 -1.82 0.45 25.25
C GLY A 214 -0.67 1.01 26.09
N ALA A 215 0.34 1.66 25.50
CA ALA A 215 1.42 2.26 26.28
C ALA A 215 0.90 3.41 27.15
N GLU A 216 1.09 3.29 28.46
CA GLU A 216 0.72 4.33 29.46
C GLU A 216 1.89 5.30 29.76
N ARG A 217 3.11 4.93 29.35
CA ARG A 217 4.32 5.73 29.56
C ARG A 217 5.20 5.73 28.32
N PRO A 218 6.08 6.73 28.14
CA PRO A 218 7.08 6.70 27.06
C PRO A 218 7.97 5.45 27.19
N ILE A 219 8.16 4.74 26.07
CA ILE A 219 9.01 3.54 25.99
C ILE A 219 10.36 3.89 25.36
N PHE A 220 10.38 4.82 24.40
CA PHE A 220 11.58 5.37 23.81
C PHE A 220 11.84 6.76 24.40
N ASP A 221 13.08 7.11 24.65
CA ASP A 221 13.46 8.50 24.93
C ASP A 221 13.56 9.31 23.62
N ASP A 222 13.71 10.63 23.73
CA ASP A 222 13.73 11.52 22.55
C ASP A 222 14.93 11.23 21.65
N PHE A 223 16.09 10.90 22.21
CA PHE A 223 17.28 10.55 21.44
C PHE A 223 17.12 9.23 20.69
N ALA A 224 16.45 8.25 21.29
CA ALA A 224 16.14 6.99 20.63
C ALA A 224 15.18 7.19 19.43
N LEU A 225 14.17 8.08 19.56
CA LEU A 225 13.25 8.40 18.47
C LEU A 225 13.99 9.09 17.30
N ASP A 226 14.86 10.05 17.60
CA ASP A 226 15.69 10.71 16.60
C ASP A 226 16.65 9.72 15.91
N GLU A 227 17.26 8.82 16.68
CA GLU A 227 18.18 7.82 16.16
C GLU A 227 17.47 6.79 15.26
N ILE A 228 16.24 6.39 15.58
CA ILE A 228 15.43 5.55 14.68
C ILE A 228 15.25 6.25 13.33
N HIS A 229 14.86 7.53 13.34
CA HIS A 229 14.71 8.27 12.09
C HIS A 229 16.03 8.36 11.32
N ARG A 230 17.11 8.71 11.99
CA ARG A 230 18.45 8.84 11.40
C ARG A 230 18.94 7.56 10.72
N LEU A 231 18.73 6.40 11.36
CA LEU A 231 19.20 5.11 10.85
C LEU A 231 18.28 4.54 9.76
N THR A 232 17.00 4.87 9.79
CA THR A 232 16.00 4.35 8.83
C THR A 232 15.72 5.31 7.69
N HIS A 233 16.20 6.55 7.77
CA HIS A 233 15.87 7.63 6.83
C HIS A 233 14.37 7.80 6.63
N GLY A 234 13.56 7.53 7.65
CA GLY A 234 12.12 7.62 7.63
C GLY A 234 11.41 6.59 6.74
N VAL A 235 12.10 5.53 6.31
CA VAL A 235 11.48 4.45 5.51
C VAL A 235 10.54 3.63 6.40
N PRO A 236 9.19 3.66 6.19
CA PRO A 236 8.21 3.07 7.11
C PRO A 236 8.47 1.62 7.48
N ARG A 237 8.86 0.79 6.51
CA ARG A 237 9.19 -0.62 6.76
C ARG A 237 10.41 -0.79 7.65
N GLN A 238 11.42 0.07 7.49
CA GLN A 238 12.64 0.02 8.30
C GLN A 238 12.37 0.55 9.70
N VAL A 239 11.58 1.63 9.82
CA VAL A 239 11.14 2.19 11.12
C VAL A 239 10.44 1.10 11.93
N ASN A 240 9.44 0.43 11.36
CA ASN A 240 8.72 -0.65 12.02
C ASN A 240 9.67 -1.78 12.48
N ARG A 241 10.54 -2.22 11.57
CA ARG A 241 11.46 -3.32 11.86
C ARG A 241 12.43 -2.97 12.98
N LEU A 242 13.01 -1.77 12.95
CA LEU A 242 13.98 -1.33 13.95
C LEU A 242 13.31 -1.12 15.31
N ALA A 243 12.14 -0.48 15.34
CA ALA A 243 11.39 -0.24 16.56
C ALA A 243 10.93 -1.55 17.23
N ASP A 244 10.42 -2.52 16.44
CA ASP A 244 10.02 -3.84 16.97
C ASP A 244 11.22 -4.60 17.56
N TYR A 245 12.36 -4.59 16.87
CA TYR A 245 13.60 -5.19 17.38
C TYR A 245 14.10 -4.52 18.67
N ALA A 246 14.01 -3.19 18.74
CA ALA A 246 14.41 -2.44 19.93
C ALA A 246 13.52 -2.76 21.14
N LEU A 247 12.21 -2.94 20.94
CA LEU A 247 11.29 -3.40 21.99
C LEU A 247 11.70 -4.77 22.54
N VAL A 248 12.06 -5.70 21.66
CA VAL A 248 12.52 -7.04 22.05
C VAL A 248 13.85 -6.96 22.80
N ALA A 249 14.81 -6.18 22.30
CA ALA A 249 16.11 -6.01 22.94
C ALA A 249 16.01 -5.38 24.33
N GLY A 250 15.27 -4.27 24.44
CA GLY A 250 15.04 -3.55 25.70
C GLY A 250 14.33 -4.43 26.75
N SER A 251 13.31 -5.19 26.35
CA SER A 251 12.63 -6.12 27.27
C SER A 251 13.54 -7.25 27.75
N SER A 252 14.42 -7.75 26.88
CA SER A 252 15.40 -8.80 27.23
C SER A 252 16.47 -8.29 28.19
N ALA A 253 16.82 -7.01 28.08
CA ALA A 253 17.77 -6.34 28.98
C ALA A 253 17.10 -5.81 30.27
N GLY A 254 15.78 -5.90 30.39
CA GLY A 254 15.03 -5.41 31.54
C GLY A 254 15.04 -3.88 31.69
N LEU A 255 15.11 -3.16 30.58
CA LEU A 255 15.16 -1.70 30.57
C LEU A 255 13.77 -1.11 30.88
N ASP A 256 13.77 0.02 31.60
CA ASP A 256 12.54 0.81 31.84
C ASP A 256 12.20 1.75 30.69
N MET A 257 13.21 2.14 29.90
CA MET A 257 13.12 3.00 28.73
C MET A 257 14.25 2.67 27.74
N ILE A 258 13.98 2.77 26.47
CA ILE A 258 14.93 2.48 25.38
C ILE A 258 15.64 3.78 25.00
N ASP A 259 16.97 3.75 25.02
CA ASP A 259 17.87 4.84 24.69
C ASP A 259 18.51 4.69 23.30
N GLU A 260 19.23 5.72 22.85
CA GLU A 260 19.96 5.76 21.57
C GLU A 260 20.93 4.55 21.43
N ALA A 261 21.63 4.18 22.50
CA ALA A 261 22.60 3.09 22.45
C ALA A 261 21.93 1.75 22.16
N THR A 262 20.75 1.52 22.74
CA THR A 262 19.93 0.32 22.49
C THR A 262 19.45 0.28 21.04
N ILE A 263 19.05 1.43 20.47
CA ILE A 263 18.66 1.53 19.04
C ILE A 263 19.83 1.21 18.13
N ALA A 264 21.00 1.79 18.39
CA ALA A 264 22.21 1.52 17.60
C ALA A 264 22.60 0.02 17.65
N ALA A 265 22.54 -0.62 18.82
CA ALA A 265 22.79 -2.04 18.98
C ALA A 265 21.75 -2.91 18.23
N ALA A 266 20.47 -2.56 18.32
CA ALA A 266 19.40 -3.24 17.60
C ALA A 266 19.59 -3.13 16.07
N HIS A 267 19.95 -1.95 15.58
CA HIS A 267 20.23 -1.73 14.15
C HIS A 267 21.43 -2.56 13.67
N ALA A 268 22.53 -2.59 14.41
CA ALA A 268 23.70 -3.42 14.09
C ALA A 268 23.33 -4.91 13.99
N ALA A 269 22.51 -5.42 14.93
CA ALA A 269 22.05 -6.81 14.91
C ALA A 269 21.17 -7.17 13.70
N ILE A 270 20.41 -6.19 13.16
CA ILE A 270 19.56 -6.39 11.97
C ILE A 270 20.40 -6.34 10.68
N SER A 271 21.42 -5.50 10.64
CA SER A 271 22.24 -5.24 9.43
C SER A 271 23.23 -6.36 9.12
N HIS A 272 23.53 -7.23 10.09
CA HIS A 272 24.44 -8.38 9.93
C HIS A 272 23.74 -9.66 9.45
N ARG A 273 22.48 -9.64 9.07
CA ARG A 273 21.74 -10.75 8.44
C ARG A 273 21.44 -10.48 6.97
#